data_fbdc72b75c891558ca6b4e8831dc352e
#
_entry.id   fbdc72b75c891558ca6b4e8831dc352e
#
_cell.length_a   1.000
_cell.length_b   1.000
_cell.length_c   1.000
_cell.angle_alpha   90.00
_cell.angle_beta   90.00
_cell.angle_gamma   90.00
#
_symmetry.space_group_name_H-M   'P 1'
#
loop_
_entity.id
_entity.type
_entity.pdbx_description
1 polymer ?
#
loop_
_entity_poly.entity_id
_entity_poly.type
_entity_poly.pdbx_seq_one_letter_code
_entity_poly.pdbx_strand_id
1 'polypeptide(L)'
;MIKPGLSFKYNDIPFAEVEKTVEETATGFLYTLYDGLQIECRIELFPKYNVVKWTNYWHNPTDHNSGIVSDLWDCDTLAEFDADPVKTRKNKHSVWETDTLKLYITDGANITDYDNMSRAVRFWPNETLKAANHSGRSGMGTSPFFDLNRLEKGVLMAVGWTGQWNAQFERGNKDVRMLGRIEGVRFYMKPGEKFRTASTTVMEYSNGQDNAHNLWRRYIKDCVSPVGKQERDKDLPFSAIFWGGIATDELKKRWEGILEQKLPFNYCWMDAG
;
A
#
# COMPACT_ATOMS: atom_id res chain seq x y z
N MET A 1 5.38 -0.18 18.36
CA MET A 1 5.60 0.34 16.98
C MET A 1 5.94 -0.83 16.07
N ILE A 2 5.22 -0.98 14.97
CA ILE A 2 5.43 -2.04 13.99
C ILE A 2 6.83 -1.92 13.39
N LYS A 3 7.51 -3.06 13.29
CA LYS A 3 8.86 -3.12 12.73
C LYS A 3 8.79 -3.38 11.23
N PRO A 4 9.48 -2.59 10.40
CA PRO A 4 9.65 -2.88 8.99
C PRO A 4 10.22 -4.27 8.77
N GLY A 5 9.68 -4.98 7.78
CA GLY A 5 10.15 -6.31 7.42
C GLY A 5 9.87 -6.63 5.97
N LEU A 6 10.72 -7.48 5.39
CA LEU A 6 10.57 -8.05 4.06
C LEU A 6 10.88 -9.54 4.11
N SER A 7 10.32 -10.29 3.18
CA SER A 7 10.70 -11.68 2.98
C SER A 7 10.69 -12.04 1.49
N PHE A 8 11.53 -12.97 1.09
CA PHE A 8 11.63 -13.48 -0.27
C PHE A 8 12.40 -14.80 -0.27
N LYS A 9 12.47 -15.43 -1.42
CA LYS A 9 13.40 -16.52 -1.68
C LYS A 9 14.53 -16.04 -2.59
N TYR A 10 15.74 -16.47 -2.29
CA TYR A 10 16.92 -16.22 -3.08
C TYR A 10 17.50 -17.55 -3.55
N ASN A 11 17.45 -17.83 -4.86
CA ASN A 11 17.75 -19.16 -5.43
C ASN A 11 16.97 -20.26 -4.68
N ASP A 12 15.66 -20.03 -4.46
CA ASP A 12 14.72 -20.88 -3.73
C ASP A 12 14.97 -21.04 -2.23
N ILE A 13 16.01 -20.43 -1.67
CA ILE A 13 16.32 -20.42 -0.23
C ILE A 13 15.58 -19.27 0.43
N PRO A 14 14.82 -19.47 1.52
CA PRO A 14 14.17 -18.39 2.27
C PRO A 14 15.18 -17.33 2.74
N PHE A 15 14.86 -16.04 2.62
CA PHE A 15 15.74 -14.93 2.99
C PHE A 15 16.29 -15.03 4.44
N ALA A 16 15.49 -15.58 5.36
CA ALA A 16 15.91 -15.80 6.73
C ALA A 16 17.13 -16.75 6.83
N GLU A 17 17.24 -17.70 5.90
CA GLU A 17 18.30 -18.74 5.85
C GLU A 17 19.46 -18.37 4.93
N VAL A 18 19.29 -17.34 4.07
CA VAL A 18 20.37 -16.88 3.18
C VAL A 18 21.49 -16.27 3.99
N GLU A 19 22.73 -16.68 3.71
CA GLU A 19 23.93 -16.05 4.28
C GLU A 19 24.02 -14.59 3.83
N LYS A 20 24.15 -13.68 4.80
CA LYS A 20 24.15 -12.24 4.58
C LYS A 20 24.77 -11.49 5.72
N THR A 21 25.29 -10.32 5.45
CA THR A 21 25.57 -9.30 6.44
C THR A 21 24.41 -8.32 6.58
N VAL A 22 24.26 -7.74 7.76
CA VAL A 22 23.25 -6.70 8.03
C VAL A 22 23.97 -5.55 8.71
N GLU A 23 23.86 -4.37 8.10
CA GLU A 23 24.43 -3.13 8.62
C GLU A 23 23.30 -2.15 8.92
N GLU A 24 23.33 -1.54 10.09
CA GLU A 24 22.44 -0.42 10.41
C GLU A 24 22.94 0.84 9.73
N THR A 25 22.06 1.53 9.01
CA THR A 25 22.36 2.78 8.32
C THR A 25 21.63 3.95 8.98
N ALA A 26 21.95 5.17 8.57
CA ALA A 26 21.25 6.37 9.08
C ALA A 26 19.74 6.35 8.80
N THR A 27 19.29 5.58 7.82
CA THR A 27 17.88 5.52 7.37
C THR A 27 17.24 4.15 7.47
N GLY A 28 17.91 3.14 8.05
CA GLY A 28 17.37 1.79 8.17
C GLY A 28 18.42 0.70 8.15
N PHE A 29 18.34 -0.26 7.24
CA PHE A 29 19.21 -1.43 7.20
C PHE A 29 19.70 -1.71 5.79
N LEU A 30 20.97 -2.08 5.67
CA LEU A 30 21.56 -2.62 4.44
C LEU A 30 21.86 -4.11 4.64
N TYR A 31 21.26 -4.93 3.79
CA TYR A 31 21.54 -6.36 3.68
C TYR A 31 22.48 -6.58 2.49
N THR A 32 23.57 -7.28 2.67
CA THR A 32 24.45 -7.73 1.59
C THR A 32 24.47 -9.25 1.59
N LEU A 33 23.96 -9.87 0.53
CA LEU A 33 23.89 -11.32 0.37
C LEU A 33 25.27 -11.88 0.01
N TYR A 34 25.43 -13.20 0.15
CA TYR A 34 26.70 -13.92 -0.04
C TYR A 34 27.37 -13.68 -1.39
N ASP A 35 26.61 -13.35 -2.44
CA ASP A 35 27.10 -13.04 -3.78
C ASP A 35 27.24 -11.53 -4.06
N GLY A 36 27.02 -10.70 -3.05
CA GLY A 36 27.18 -9.24 -3.13
C GLY A 36 25.93 -8.47 -3.52
N LEU A 37 24.78 -9.11 -3.80
CA LEU A 37 23.52 -8.40 -4.00
C LEU A 37 23.14 -7.61 -2.73
N GLN A 38 22.79 -6.34 -2.89
CA GLN A 38 22.45 -5.44 -1.80
C GLN A 38 20.97 -5.10 -1.79
N ILE A 39 20.38 -5.07 -0.59
CA ILE A 39 19.01 -4.60 -0.34
C ILE A 39 19.07 -3.56 0.77
N GLU A 40 18.77 -2.31 0.46
CA GLU A 40 18.65 -1.25 1.44
C GLU A 40 17.18 -1.04 1.80
N CYS A 41 16.79 -1.39 3.01
CA CYS A 41 15.48 -1.09 3.58
C CYS A 41 15.54 0.31 4.20
N ARG A 42 15.02 1.32 3.48
CA ARG A 42 14.94 2.69 3.98
C ARG A 42 13.67 2.90 4.75
N ILE A 43 13.79 3.45 5.95
CA ILE A 43 12.72 3.69 6.90
C ILE A 43 12.53 5.18 7.08
N GLU A 44 11.32 5.66 6.89
CA GLU A 44 10.89 7.03 7.12
C GLU A 44 9.90 7.05 8.29
N LEU A 45 10.20 7.85 9.32
CA LEU A 45 9.36 7.99 10.50
C LEU A 45 8.61 9.31 10.45
N PHE A 46 7.31 9.27 10.72
CA PHE A 46 6.45 10.45 10.82
C PHE A 46 5.75 10.47 12.20
N PRO A 47 6.48 10.85 13.28
CA PRO A 47 5.98 10.72 14.65
C PRO A 47 4.68 11.50 14.90
N LYS A 48 4.51 12.66 14.28
CA LYS A 48 3.29 13.49 14.36
C LYS A 48 2.03 12.71 13.96
N TYR A 49 2.19 11.69 13.10
CA TYR A 49 1.10 10.91 12.53
C TYR A 49 1.08 9.46 13.00
N ASN A 50 2.02 9.05 13.86
CA ASN A 50 2.27 7.64 14.22
C ASN A 50 2.48 6.74 13.01
N VAL A 51 3.14 7.26 11.96
CA VAL A 51 3.36 6.55 10.71
C VAL A 51 4.81 6.13 10.59
N VAL A 52 4.98 4.89 10.16
CA VAL A 52 6.24 4.31 9.67
C VAL A 52 6.05 3.93 8.21
N LYS A 53 6.96 4.37 7.37
CA LYS A 53 7.01 3.97 5.97
C LYS A 53 8.37 3.36 5.68
N TRP A 54 8.40 2.30 4.87
CA TRP A 54 9.66 1.75 4.37
C TRP A 54 9.58 1.41 2.90
N THR A 55 10.76 1.38 2.27
CA THR A 55 10.92 1.04 0.86
C THR A 55 12.21 0.25 0.68
N ASN A 56 12.15 -0.84 -0.05
CA ASN A 56 13.31 -1.69 -0.33
C ASN A 56 13.95 -1.27 -1.66
N TYR A 57 15.23 -0.91 -1.61
CA TYR A 57 16.05 -0.55 -2.76
C TYR A 57 17.04 -1.66 -3.03
N TRP A 58 17.06 -2.11 -4.25
CA TRP A 58 17.86 -3.22 -4.73
C TRP A 58 19.02 -2.71 -5.56
N HIS A 59 20.21 -3.21 -5.35
CA HIS A 59 21.41 -2.84 -6.08
C HIS A 59 22.32 -4.06 -6.27
N ASN A 60 22.71 -4.33 -7.50
CA ASN A 60 23.78 -5.27 -7.79
C ASN A 60 25.10 -4.52 -8.10
N PRO A 61 25.99 -4.32 -7.11
CA PRO A 61 27.26 -3.62 -7.33
C PRO A 61 28.33 -4.52 -7.93
N THR A 62 28.04 -5.80 -8.13
CA THR A 62 29.02 -6.80 -8.62
C THR A 62 29.19 -6.75 -10.13
N ASP A 63 30.13 -7.51 -10.66
CA ASP A 63 30.42 -7.65 -12.09
C ASP A 63 29.72 -8.84 -12.75
N HIS A 64 28.86 -9.54 -11.99
CA HIS A 64 28.10 -10.70 -12.46
C HIS A 64 26.59 -10.54 -12.14
N ASN A 65 25.77 -11.38 -12.77
CA ASN A 65 24.35 -11.41 -12.49
C ASN A 65 24.11 -11.95 -11.07
N SER A 66 23.16 -11.36 -10.36
CA SER A 66 22.70 -11.88 -9.06
C SER A 66 22.00 -13.23 -9.20
N GLY A 67 21.81 -13.91 -8.07
CA GLY A 67 20.85 -15.00 -7.96
C GLY A 67 19.40 -14.53 -8.22
N ILE A 68 18.49 -15.49 -8.30
CA ILE A 68 17.08 -15.25 -8.58
C ILE A 68 16.34 -14.88 -7.29
N VAL A 69 15.69 -13.73 -7.28
CA VAL A 69 14.71 -13.31 -6.27
C VAL A 69 13.34 -13.78 -6.69
N SER A 70 12.63 -14.45 -5.80
CA SER A 70 11.25 -14.92 -6.00
C SER A 70 10.44 -14.82 -4.70
N ASP A 71 9.12 -14.95 -4.78
CA ASP A 71 8.19 -14.87 -3.64
C ASP A 71 8.45 -13.63 -2.75
N LEU A 72 8.74 -12.48 -3.38
CA LEU A 72 9.07 -11.25 -2.66
C LEU A 72 7.82 -10.64 -2.02
N TRP A 73 7.88 -10.43 -0.71
CA TRP A 73 6.97 -9.60 0.07
C TRP A 73 7.71 -8.36 0.56
N ASP A 74 7.36 -7.20 0.02
CA ASP A 74 7.93 -5.91 0.43
C ASP A 74 7.50 -5.49 1.84
N CYS A 75 6.34 -5.98 2.25
CA CYS A 75 5.83 -5.95 3.60
C CYS A 75 5.72 -7.39 4.12
N ASP A 76 6.40 -7.67 5.20
CA ASP A 76 6.23 -8.90 5.99
C ASP A 76 6.45 -8.53 7.45
N THR A 77 5.36 -8.16 8.13
CA THR A 77 5.43 -7.62 9.48
C THR A 77 4.28 -8.12 10.35
N LEU A 78 4.43 -8.03 11.66
CA LEU A 78 3.44 -8.44 12.64
C LEU A 78 2.79 -7.21 13.30
N ALA A 79 1.47 -7.20 13.35
CA ALA A 79 0.68 -6.33 14.20
C ALA A 79 0.21 -7.12 15.43
N GLU A 80 0.61 -6.70 16.62
CA GLU A 80 0.19 -7.34 17.86
C GLU A 80 -1.11 -6.71 18.36
N PHE A 81 -2.04 -7.56 18.79
CA PHE A 81 -3.29 -7.15 19.42
C PHE A 81 -3.39 -7.80 20.79
N ASP A 82 -3.72 -7.01 21.82
CA ASP A 82 -3.91 -7.50 23.17
C ASP A 82 -4.84 -8.72 23.18
N ALA A 83 -4.38 -9.79 23.79
CA ALA A 83 -4.97 -11.12 23.71
C ALA A 83 -6.16 -11.36 24.62
N ASP A 84 -6.71 -10.33 25.26
CA ASP A 84 -7.93 -10.57 26.02
C ASP A 84 -9.09 -10.83 25.05
N PRO A 85 -9.49 -12.11 24.89
CA PRO A 85 -10.77 -12.39 24.27
C PRO A 85 -11.77 -11.68 25.15
N VAL A 86 -12.51 -10.75 24.58
CA VAL A 86 -13.66 -10.20 25.28
C VAL A 86 -14.48 -11.40 25.71
N LYS A 87 -14.64 -11.60 27.03
CA LYS A 87 -15.24 -12.81 27.60
C LYS A 87 -16.59 -13.04 26.98
N THR A 88 -16.73 -14.12 26.23
CA THR A 88 -17.99 -14.58 25.69
C THR A 88 -18.94 -14.87 26.85
N ARG A 89 -19.94 -14.03 27.05
CA ARG A 89 -21.04 -14.34 27.94
C ARG A 89 -21.98 -15.28 27.19
N LYS A 90 -21.83 -16.58 27.40
CA LYS A 90 -22.79 -17.57 26.92
C LYS A 90 -24.09 -17.40 27.68
N ASN A 91 -25.06 -16.71 27.11
CA ASN A 91 -26.45 -16.82 27.53
C ASN A 91 -27.10 -18.01 26.83
N LYS A 92 -28.04 -18.68 27.49
CA LYS A 92 -28.77 -19.88 27.01
C LYS A 92 -29.42 -19.69 25.63
N HIS A 93 -29.52 -18.46 25.11
CA HIS A 93 -30.26 -18.15 23.88
C HIS A 93 -29.48 -17.26 22.87
N SER A 94 -28.24 -16.88 23.17
CA SER A 94 -27.44 -16.11 22.21
C SER A 94 -25.96 -16.30 22.49
N VAL A 95 -25.23 -16.71 21.46
CA VAL A 95 -23.76 -16.67 21.43
C VAL A 95 -23.39 -15.27 20.97
N TRP A 96 -22.98 -14.40 21.92
CA TRP A 96 -22.37 -13.13 21.58
C TRP A 96 -20.90 -13.38 21.33
N GLU A 97 -20.51 -13.36 20.06
CA GLU A 97 -19.12 -13.42 19.67
C GLU A 97 -18.48 -12.07 19.94
N THR A 98 -17.52 -12.06 20.82
CA THR A 98 -16.87 -10.85 21.32
C THR A 98 -15.48 -10.63 20.72
N ASP A 99 -15.04 -11.46 19.78
CA ASP A 99 -13.87 -11.14 19.00
C ASP A 99 -14.22 -10.09 17.96
N THR A 100 -13.75 -8.88 18.19
CA THR A 100 -14.09 -7.70 17.40
C THR A 100 -13.05 -7.34 16.37
N LEU A 101 -12.01 -8.19 16.15
CA LEU A 101 -11.04 -7.90 15.12
C LEU A 101 -11.68 -7.96 13.73
N LYS A 102 -11.54 -6.88 12.99
CA LYS A 102 -12.06 -6.73 11.64
C LYS A 102 -10.96 -6.24 10.72
N LEU A 103 -10.97 -6.73 9.50
CA LEU A 103 -10.23 -6.14 8.41
C LEU A 103 -11.20 -5.32 7.56
N TYR A 104 -10.96 -4.02 7.45
CA TYR A 104 -11.65 -3.16 6.50
C TYR A 104 -10.90 -3.18 5.18
N ILE A 105 -11.63 -3.53 4.13
CA ILE A 105 -11.16 -3.55 2.74
C ILE A 105 -12.03 -2.56 1.98
N THR A 106 -11.40 -1.64 1.29
CA THR A 106 -12.10 -0.63 0.48
C THR A 106 -12.09 -1.09 -0.97
N ASP A 107 -13.27 -1.13 -1.58
CA ASP A 107 -13.39 -1.37 -3.01
C ASP A 107 -12.77 -0.22 -3.78
N GLY A 108 -12.12 -0.52 -4.89
CA GLY A 108 -11.50 0.47 -5.77
C GLY A 108 -12.47 0.96 -6.83
N ALA A 109 -11.94 1.72 -7.79
CA ALA A 109 -12.73 2.23 -8.91
C ALA A 109 -13.06 1.10 -9.91
N ASN A 110 -14.33 0.70 -9.96
CA ASN A 110 -14.86 -0.31 -10.87
C ASN A 110 -15.94 0.24 -11.81
N ILE A 111 -16.25 1.54 -11.72
CA ILE A 111 -17.38 2.18 -12.41
C ILE A 111 -18.69 1.50 -12.00
N THR A 112 -18.90 1.35 -10.71
CA THR A 112 -20.09 0.76 -10.11
C THR A 112 -20.62 1.65 -8.99
N ASP A 113 -21.84 1.41 -8.53
CA ASP A 113 -22.46 2.11 -7.39
C ASP A 113 -21.72 1.85 -6.06
N TYR A 114 -20.79 0.90 -6.03
CA TYR A 114 -20.04 0.47 -4.85
C TYR A 114 -18.59 0.94 -4.85
N ASP A 115 -18.21 1.81 -5.78
CA ASP A 115 -16.84 2.34 -5.85
C ASP A 115 -16.45 3.07 -4.55
N ASN A 116 -15.25 2.76 -4.06
CA ASN A 116 -14.68 3.32 -2.83
C ASN A 116 -15.48 3.02 -1.53
N MET A 117 -16.36 2.04 -1.53
CA MET A 117 -17.06 1.60 -0.33
C MET A 117 -16.19 0.65 0.49
N SER A 118 -16.07 0.93 1.78
CA SER A 118 -15.37 0.03 2.71
C SER A 118 -16.31 -1.02 3.26
N ARG A 119 -15.85 -2.26 3.25
CA ARG A 119 -16.52 -3.38 3.90
C ARG A 119 -15.70 -3.91 5.06
N ALA A 120 -16.35 -4.16 6.19
CA ALA A 120 -15.74 -4.78 7.35
C ALA A 120 -15.88 -6.29 7.27
N VAL A 121 -14.76 -6.99 7.22
CA VAL A 121 -14.71 -8.45 7.26
C VAL A 121 -14.29 -8.86 8.67
N ARG A 122 -15.11 -9.69 9.35
CA ARG A 122 -14.67 -10.32 10.60
C ARG A 122 -13.50 -11.23 10.32
N PHE A 123 -12.52 -11.21 11.21
CA PHE A 123 -11.28 -11.91 11.01
C PHE A 123 -11.01 -12.83 12.21
N TRP A 124 -11.14 -14.12 12.00
CA TRP A 124 -11.05 -15.14 13.05
C TRP A 124 -9.61 -15.69 13.20
N PRO A 125 -9.24 -16.18 14.39
CA PRO A 125 -7.97 -16.88 14.58
C PRO A 125 -7.76 -17.99 13.56
N ASN A 126 -6.54 -18.11 13.03
CA ASN A 126 -6.11 -19.06 11.99
C ASN A 126 -6.75 -18.85 10.61
N GLU A 127 -7.40 -17.70 10.38
CA GLU A 127 -7.85 -17.31 9.05
C GLU A 127 -6.76 -16.56 8.28
N THR A 128 -6.87 -16.63 6.97
CA THR A 128 -6.09 -15.83 6.03
C THR A 128 -7.04 -15.09 5.11
N LEU A 129 -6.93 -13.76 5.11
CA LEU A 129 -7.63 -12.89 4.18
C LEU A 129 -6.67 -12.39 3.11
N LYS A 130 -7.13 -12.33 1.87
CA LYS A 130 -6.35 -11.87 0.71
C LYS A 130 -7.08 -10.74 0.01
N ALA A 131 -6.31 -9.79 -0.51
CA ALA A 131 -6.79 -8.69 -1.32
C ALA A 131 -5.81 -8.44 -2.47
N ALA A 132 -6.34 -8.07 -3.63
CA ALA A 132 -5.55 -7.71 -4.78
C ALA A 132 -6.32 -6.69 -5.62
N ASN A 133 -5.59 -5.87 -6.36
CA ASN A 133 -6.17 -5.10 -7.45
C ASN A 133 -6.17 -5.95 -8.73
N HIS A 134 -6.72 -5.41 -9.81
CA HIS A 134 -6.67 -6.03 -11.13
C HIS A 134 -6.39 -4.97 -12.22
N SER A 135 -6.17 -5.45 -13.46
CA SER A 135 -5.95 -4.58 -14.62
C SER A 135 -4.73 -3.66 -14.54
N GLY A 136 -3.76 -3.98 -13.67
CA GLY A 136 -2.50 -3.24 -13.56
C GLY A 136 -2.62 -1.81 -13.03
N ARG A 137 -3.75 -1.42 -12.46
CA ARG A 137 -3.99 -0.09 -11.85
C ARG A 137 -4.20 -0.25 -10.35
N SER A 138 -3.43 0.47 -9.54
CA SER A 138 -3.38 0.30 -8.09
C SER A 138 -4.74 0.37 -7.39
N GLY A 139 -5.65 1.21 -7.86
CA GLY A 139 -6.98 1.37 -7.27
C GLY A 139 -8.11 0.68 -8.03
N MET A 140 -7.82 -0.26 -8.95
CA MET A 140 -8.87 -0.98 -9.68
C MET A 140 -9.26 -2.26 -8.94
N GLY A 141 -10.54 -2.47 -8.69
CA GLY A 141 -11.10 -3.61 -7.97
C GLY A 141 -11.00 -3.47 -6.47
N THR A 142 -9.81 -3.34 -5.93
CA THR A 142 -9.55 -3.12 -4.50
C THR A 142 -8.57 -1.96 -4.33
N SER A 143 -8.85 -1.09 -3.38
CA SER A 143 -7.96 0.00 -2.99
C SER A 143 -6.79 -0.53 -2.15
N PRO A 144 -5.55 -0.02 -2.30
CA PRO A 144 -4.37 -0.50 -1.60
C PRO A 144 -4.29 -0.06 -0.13
N PHE A 145 -5.43 0.25 0.50
CA PHE A 145 -5.54 0.72 1.88
C PHE A 145 -6.35 -0.25 2.71
N PHE A 146 -5.82 -0.62 3.87
CA PHE A 146 -6.40 -1.60 4.77
C PHE A 146 -6.44 -1.04 6.19
N ASP A 147 -7.45 -1.43 6.96
CA ASP A 147 -7.55 -1.10 8.37
C ASP A 147 -7.87 -2.36 9.18
N LEU A 148 -6.89 -2.81 9.96
CA LEU A 148 -7.08 -3.83 10.98
C LEU A 148 -7.55 -3.14 12.26
N ASN A 149 -8.82 -3.27 12.56
CA ASN A 149 -9.46 -2.60 13.69
C ASN A 149 -9.91 -3.58 14.77
N ARG A 150 -9.62 -3.26 16.01
CA ARG A 150 -10.17 -3.90 17.20
C ARG A 150 -10.62 -2.85 18.19
N LEU A 151 -11.91 -2.53 18.20
CA LEU A 151 -12.50 -1.47 19.03
C LEU A 151 -11.83 -0.11 18.75
N GLU A 152 -11.22 0.49 19.79
CA GLU A 152 -10.55 1.80 19.69
C GLU A 152 -9.12 1.74 19.14
N LYS A 153 -8.55 0.52 18.98
CA LYS A 153 -7.18 0.31 18.53
C LYS A 153 -7.15 -0.32 17.15
N GLY A 154 -6.08 -0.07 16.42
CA GLY A 154 -5.88 -0.72 15.13
C GLY A 154 -4.61 -0.33 14.41
N VAL A 155 -4.51 -0.83 13.18
CA VAL A 155 -3.38 -0.61 12.29
C VAL A 155 -3.89 -0.32 10.90
N LEU A 156 -3.59 0.88 10.39
CA LEU A 156 -3.75 1.19 8.97
C LEU A 156 -2.51 0.75 8.21
N MET A 157 -2.70 0.12 7.06
CA MET A 157 -1.64 -0.30 6.15
C MET A 157 -1.94 0.15 4.73
N ALA A 158 -0.92 0.59 4.00
CA ALA A 158 -0.99 0.85 2.58
C ALA A 158 0.14 0.18 1.81
N VAL A 159 -0.20 -0.38 0.63
CA VAL A 159 0.75 -0.89 -0.36
C VAL A 159 1.03 0.20 -1.38
N GLY A 160 2.25 0.74 -1.36
CA GLY A 160 2.67 1.86 -2.21
C GLY A 160 3.24 1.40 -3.56
N TRP A 161 2.35 0.90 -4.41
CA TRP A 161 2.66 0.50 -5.78
C TRP A 161 1.59 0.97 -6.75
N THR A 162 1.99 1.48 -7.91
CA THR A 162 1.06 2.03 -8.90
C THR A 162 0.45 0.98 -9.83
N GLY A 163 1.08 -0.19 -9.92
CA GLY A 163 0.67 -1.31 -10.77
C GLY A 163 -0.08 -2.40 -10.02
N GLN A 164 0.08 -3.63 -10.48
CA GLN A 164 -0.55 -4.82 -9.89
C GLN A 164 0.13 -5.19 -8.57
N TRP A 165 -0.67 -5.32 -7.51
CA TRP A 165 -0.24 -5.70 -6.18
C TRP A 165 -1.18 -6.73 -5.55
N ASN A 166 -0.70 -7.42 -4.52
CA ASN A 166 -1.58 -8.14 -3.61
C ASN A 166 -1.13 -7.97 -2.15
N ALA A 167 -2.06 -8.17 -1.24
CA ALA A 167 -1.85 -8.17 0.18
C ALA A 167 -2.48 -9.42 0.80
N GLN A 168 -1.89 -9.88 1.90
CA GLN A 168 -2.38 -11.02 2.66
C GLN A 168 -2.27 -10.71 4.15
N PHE A 169 -3.27 -11.14 4.90
CA PHE A 169 -3.35 -10.98 6.34
C PHE A 169 -3.57 -12.36 6.93
N GLU A 170 -2.66 -12.80 7.79
CA GLU A 170 -2.69 -14.10 8.44
C GLU A 170 -2.89 -13.89 9.94
N ARG A 171 -4.05 -14.30 10.46
CA ARG A 171 -4.35 -14.10 11.85
C ARG A 171 -3.86 -15.24 12.72
N GLY A 172 -2.95 -14.94 13.63
CA GLY A 172 -2.61 -15.78 14.78
C GLY A 172 -3.60 -15.60 15.94
N ASN A 173 -3.20 -16.02 17.12
CA ASN A 173 -4.02 -15.86 18.33
C ASN A 173 -3.99 -14.42 18.88
N LYS A 174 -2.82 -13.77 18.82
CA LYS A 174 -2.54 -12.46 19.43
C LYS A 174 -1.99 -11.44 18.44
N ASP A 175 -1.80 -11.84 17.22
CA ASP A 175 -1.17 -11.06 16.16
C ASP A 175 -1.84 -11.27 14.81
N VAL A 176 -1.49 -10.40 13.89
CA VAL A 176 -1.78 -10.54 12.47
C VAL A 176 -0.50 -10.30 11.71
N ARG A 177 -0.06 -11.27 10.94
CA ARG A 177 0.99 -11.07 9.95
C ARG A 177 0.43 -10.35 8.76
N MET A 178 0.96 -9.19 8.46
CA MET A 178 0.58 -8.34 7.35
C MET A 178 1.61 -8.47 6.23
N LEU A 179 1.16 -8.85 5.06
CA LEU A 179 1.97 -9.09 3.87
C LEU A 179 1.49 -8.19 2.73
N GLY A 180 2.43 -7.59 2.01
CA GLY A 180 2.14 -6.76 0.83
C GLY A 180 3.25 -6.85 -0.19
N ARG A 181 2.90 -6.95 -1.48
CA ARG A 181 3.88 -7.15 -2.57
C ARG A 181 3.41 -6.63 -3.91
N ILE A 182 4.36 -6.46 -4.82
CA ILE A 182 4.10 -6.45 -6.26
C ILE A 182 3.76 -7.88 -6.68
N GLU A 183 2.68 -8.08 -7.41
CA GLU A 183 2.24 -9.40 -7.83
C GLU A 183 3.19 -10.03 -8.86
N GLY A 184 3.48 -11.33 -8.70
CA GLY A 184 4.18 -12.14 -9.69
C GLY A 184 5.66 -11.76 -9.92
N VAL A 185 6.28 -11.05 -9.00
CA VAL A 185 7.68 -10.62 -9.14
C VAL A 185 8.64 -11.81 -9.01
N ARG A 186 9.43 -11.99 -10.05
CA ARG A 186 10.56 -12.92 -10.10
C ARG A 186 11.64 -12.32 -11.00
N PHE A 187 12.83 -12.08 -10.47
CA PHE A 187 13.91 -11.40 -11.20
C PHE A 187 15.30 -11.83 -10.75
N TYR A 188 16.29 -11.54 -11.56
CA TYR A 188 17.69 -11.38 -11.20
C TYR A 188 18.15 -9.99 -11.61
N MET A 189 19.26 -9.51 -11.08
CA MET A 189 19.83 -8.20 -11.39
C MET A 189 21.13 -8.34 -12.14
N LYS A 190 21.27 -7.59 -13.24
CA LYS A 190 22.53 -7.46 -13.97
C LYS A 190 23.51 -6.56 -13.20
N PRO A 191 24.80 -6.62 -13.53
CA PRO A 191 25.81 -5.72 -12.99
C PRO A 191 25.38 -4.26 -13.06
N GLY A 192 25.50 -3.55 -11.94
CA GLY A 192 25.19 -2.11 -11.83
C GLY A 192 23.71 -1.75 -11.78
N GLU A 193 22.78 -2.67 -11.97
CA GLU A 193 21.36 -2.38 -11.90
C GLU A 193 20.91 -1.93 -10.51
N LYS A 194 19.99 -0.95 -10.50
CA LYS A 194 19.36 -0.40 -9.31
C LYS A 194 17.87 -0.17 -9.55
N PHE A 195 17.04 -0.58 -8.62
CA PHE A 195 15.62 -0.23 -8.62
C PHE A 195 15.04 -0.30 -7.21
N ARG A 196 13.78 0.11 -7.05
CA ARG A 196 13.02 -0.10 -5.83
C ARG A 196 11.79 -0.94 -6.10
N THR A 197 11.32 -1.61 -5.08
CA THR A 197 10.04 -2.32 -5.09
C THR A 197 8.94 -1.51 -4.40
N ALA A 198 7.81 -2.14 -4.03
CA ALA A 198 6.71 -1.44 -3.40
C ALA A 198 7.15 -0.83 -2.06
N SER A 199 6.63 0.35 -1.75
CA SER A 199 6.74 0.87 -0.39
C SER A 199 5.59 0.36 0.47
N THR A 200 5.82 0.28 1.77
CA THR A 200 4.78 0.00 2.75
C THR A 200 4.65 1.17 3.71
N THR A 201 3.44 1.56 4.00
CA THR A 201 3.14 2.58 5.01
C THR A 201 2.20 2.00 6.05
N VAL A 202 2.55 2.15 7.33
CA VAL A 202 1.77 1.63 8.45
C VAL A 202 1.57 2.72 9.49
N MET A 203 0.36 2.79 10.05
CA MET A 203 0.02 3.68 11.15
C MET A 203 -0.69 2.89 12.25
N GLU A 204 -0.12 2.87 13.45
CA GLU A 204 -0.79 2.34 14.64
C GLU A 204 -1.67 3.41 15.28
N TYR A 205 -2.84 3.02 15.78
CA TYR A 205 -3.73 3.95 16.47
C TYR A 205 -4.43 3.34 17.68
N SER A 206 -4.85 4.19 18.61
CA SER A 206 -5.51 3.78 19.87
C SER A 206 -6.66 4.69 20.29
N ASN A 207 -7.04 5.66 19.45
CA ASN A 207 -8.02 6.69 19.77
C ASN A 207 -9.26 6.61 18.88
N GLY A 208 -9.64 5.42 18.47
CA GLY A 208 -10.78 5.17 17.60
C GLY A 208 -10.49 5.33 16.10
N GLN A 209 -11.27 4.62 15.32
CA GLN A 209 -11.11 4.52 13.85
C GLN A 209 -11.26 5.87 13.14
N ASP A 210 -12.26 6.68 13.53
CA ASP A 210 -12.51 7.98 12.87
C ASP A 210 -11.34 8.96 13.06
N ASN A 211 -10.77 8.99 14.27
CA ASN A 211 -9.59 9.81 14.55
C ASN A 211 -8.38 9.33 13.75
N ALA A 212 -8.20 8.02 13.65
CA ALA A 212 -7.14 7.41 12.86
C ALA A 212 -7.26 7.76 11.37
N HIS A 213 -8.45 7.63 10.79
CA HIS A 213 -8.69 7.99 9.40
C HIS A 213 -8.48 9.50 9.14
N ASN A 214 -8.87 10.37 10.09
CA ASN A 214 -8.59 11.79 9.97
C ASN A 214 -7.09 12.11 10.05
N LEU A 215 -6.36 11.42 10.93
CA LEU A 215 -4.91 11.57 11.05
C LEU A 215 -4.20 11.07 9.78
N TRP A 216 -4.68 9.94 9.22
CA TRP A 216 -4.19 9.38 7.95
C TRP A 216 -4.38 10.35 6.78
N ARG A 217 -5.55 10.97 6.65
CA ARG A 217 -5.80 12.00 5.62
C ARG A 217 -4.85 13.19 5.75
N ARG A 218 -4.56 13.63 6.98
CA ARG A 218 -3.58 14.70 7.23
C ARG A 218 -2.17 14.27 6.82
N TYR A 219 -1.77 13.05 7.18
CA TYR A 219 -0.49 12.49 6.75
C TYR A 219 -0.38 12.46 5.21
N ILE A 220 -1.38 11.94 4.52
CA ILE A 220 -1.39 11.92 3.04
C ILE A 220 -1.27 13.34 2.48
N LYS A 221 -2.04 14.30 2.98
CA LYS A 221 -1.99 15.69 2.54
C LYS A 221 -0.62 16.34 2.78
N ASP A 222 -0.09 16.20 3.99
CA ASP A 222 1.08 16.94 4.42
C ASP A 222 2.40 16.30 3.95
N CYS A 223 2.46 14.97 3.84
CA CYS A 223 3.70 14.23 3.61
C CYS A 223 3.76 13.52 2.26
N VAL A 224 2.63 13.08 1.71
CA VAL A 224 2.61 12.23 0.52
C VAL A 224 2.16 12.99 -0.73
N SER A 225 1.08 13.77 -0.64
CA SER A 225 0.53 14.50 -1.78
C SER A 225 1.53 15.53 -2.31
N PRO A 226 1.77 15.60 -3.62
CA PRO A 226 2.56 16.67 -4.23
C PRO A 226 1.77 17.99 -4.30
N VAL A 227 0.44 17.95 -4.21
CA VAL A 227 -0.43 19.12 -4.39
C VAL A 227 -0.26 20.11 -3.24
N GLY A 228 -0.17 21.39 -3.59
CA GLY A 228 0.00 22.50 -2.63
C GLY A 228 1.42 22.69 -2.10
N LYS A 229 2.41 21.90 -2.55
CA LYS A 229 3.81 22.05 -2.16
C LYS A 229 4.57 23.07 -3.01
N GLN A 230 4.08 23.41 -4.17
CA GLN A 230 4.61 24.44 -5.04
C GLN A 230 3.57 25.55 -5.25
N GLU A 231 4.02 26.78 -5.51
CA GLU A 231 3.12 27.92 -5.73
C GLU A 231 2.11 27.67 -6.85
N ARG A 232 2.58 27.01 -7.94
CA ARG A 232 1.74 26.62 -9.10
C ARG A 232 0.68 25.56 -8.79
N ASP A 233 0.80 24.85 -7.66
CA ASP A 233 -0.07 23.72 -7.31
C ASP A 233 -1.13 24.12 -6.27
N LYS A 234 -1.26 25.42 -5.98
CA LYS A 234 -2.26 25.94 -5.03
C LYS A 234 -3.67 25.65 -5.49
N ASP A 235 -3.90 25.76 -6.79
CA ASP A 235 -5.16 25.45 -7.42
C ASP A 235 -5.05 24.16 -8.22
N LEU A 236 -5.96 23.21 -7.97
CA LEU A 236 -6.04 22.01 -8.78
C LEU A 236 -6.44 22.38 -10.20
N PRO A 237 -5.74 21.90 -11.23
CA PRO A 237 -6.13 22.17 -12.60
C PRO A 237 -7.50 21.55 -12.90
N PHE A 238 -8.34 22.32 -13.57
CA PHE A 238 -9.68 21.93 -13.95
C PHE A 238 -9.72 21.53 -15.42
N SER A 239 -10.14 20.31 -15.74
CA SER A 239 -10.12 19.77 -17.11
C SER A 239 -11.50 19.64 -17.73
N ALA A 240 -11.59 19.96 -19.02
CA ALA A 240 -12.69 19.52 -19.87
C ALA A 240 -12.34 18.13 -20.43
N ILE A 241 -13.25 17.16 -20.25
CA ILE A 241 -13.07 15.79 -20.76
C ILE A 241 -13.90 15.62 -22.02
N PHE A 242 -13.24 15.19 -23.10
CA PHE A 242 -13.89 14.78 -24.33
C PHE A 242 -13.67 13.28 -24.52
N TRP A 243 -14.76 12.57 -24.77
CA TRP A 243 -14.68 11.15 -25.08
C TRP A 243 -13.97 10.92 -26.41
N GLY A 244 -13.19 9.82 -26.51
CA GLY A 244 -12.45 9.46 -27.70
C GLY A 244 -13.33 9.16 -28.92
N GLY A 245 -12.70 9.06 -30.10
CA GLY A 245 -13.39 8.87 -31.37
C GLY A 245 -14.08 10.15 -31.92
N ILE A 246 -13.79 11.30 -31.33
CA ILE A 246 -14.30 12.60 -31.84
C ILE A 246 -13.35 13.06 -32.96
N ALA A 247 -13.93 13.45 -34.11
CA ALA A 247 -13.14 14.03 -35.18
C ALA A 247 -12.45 15.33 -34.72
N THR A 248 -11.24 15.56 -35.23
CA THR A 248 -10.39 16.70 -34.81
C THR A 248 -11.10 18.05 -34.93
N ASP A 249 -11.88 18.27 -36.01
CA ASP A 249 -12.58 19.53 -36.21
C ASP A 249 -13.73 19.73 -35.21
N GLU A 250 -14.42 18.67 -34.84
CA GLU A 250 -15.44 18.72 -33.79
C GLU A 250 -14.80 18.97 -32.41
N LEU A 251 -13.64 18.38 -32.14
CA LEU A 251 -12.88 18.64 -30.92
C LEU A 251 -12.47 20.12 -30.81
N LYS A 252 -11.95 20.70 -31.92
CA LYS A 252 -11.59 22.11 -32.00
C LYS A 252 -12.79 22.99 -31.73
N LYS A 253 -13.92 22.74 -32.41
CA LYS A 253 -15.16 23.47 -32.23
C LYS A 253 -15.65 23.49 -30.78
N ARG A 254 -15.59 22.34 -30.10
CA ARG A 254 -15.96 22.23 -28.68
C ARG A 254 -15.04 23.06 -27.80
N TRP A 255 -13.74 23.00 -28.07
CA TRP A 255 -12.77 23.78 -27.35
C TRP A 255 -12.92 25.28 -27.57
N GLU A 256 -13.16 25.70 -28.81
CA GLU A 256 -13.50 27.11 -29.17
C GLU A 256 -14.72 27.60 -28.41
N GLY A 257 -15.78 26.79 -28.32
CA GLY A 257 -16.97 27.12 -27.53
C GLY A 257 -16.67 27.28 -26.02
N ILE A 258 -15.77 26.49 -25.47
CA ILE A 258 -15.30 26.66 -24.07
C ILE A 258 -14.60 28.00 -23.90
N LEU A 259 -13.74 28.39 -24.85
CA LEU A 259 -13.00 29.64 -24.80
C LEU A 259 -13.95 30.87 -25.01
N GLU A 260 -14.86 30.79 -25.93
CA GLU A 260 -15.87 31.83 -26.20
C GLU A 260 -16.76 32.10 -24.98
N GLN A 261 -17.18 31.04 -24.29
CA GLN A 261 -18.00 31.14 -23.08
C GLN A 261 -17.15 31.41 -21.81
N LYS A 262 -15.84 31.54 -21.94
CA LYS A 262 -14.91 31.79 -20.83
C LYS A 262 -15.08 30.80 -19.68
N LEU A 263 -15.32 29.53 -20.01
CA LEU A 263 -15.40 28.49 -18.99
C LEU A 263 -14.02 28.25 -18.33
N PRO A 264 -13.95 28.04 -17.05
CA PRO A 264 -12.68 28.05 -16.26
C PRO A 264 -11.90 26.75 -16.38
N PHE A 265 -11.76 26.18 -17.58
CA PHE A 265 -10.93 25.03 -17.81
C PHE A 265 -9.48 25.41 -18.10
N ASN A 266 -8.54 24.66 -17.48
CA ASN A 266 -7.11 24.88 -17.67
C ASN A 266 -6.56 24.06 -18.84
N TYR A 267 -7.16 22.90 -19.12
CA TYR A 267 -6.75 22.01 -20.22
C TYR A 267 -7.89 21.11 -20.67
N CYS A 268 -7.68 20.52 -21.82
CA CYS A 268 -8.58 19.52 -22.40
C CYS A 268 -7.95 18.13 -22.25
N TRP A 269 -8.73 17.18 -21.79
CA TRP A 269 -8.39 15.76 -21.76
C TRP A 269 -9.20 15.04 -22.83
N MET A 270 -8.51 14.45 -23.81
CA MET A 270 -9.13 13.53 -24.76
C MET A 270 -8.92 12.10 -24.26
N ASP A 271 -10.00 11.39 -23.95
CA ASP A 271 -10.01 10.02 -23.51
C ASP A 271 -10.15 9.07 -24.71
N ALA A 272 -9.34 8.00 -24.75
CA ALA A 272 -9.37 6.97 -25.80
C ALA A 272 -9.31 7.55 -27.22
N GLY A 273 -8.36 8.46 -27.45
CA GLY A 273 -8.11 9.08 -28.77
C GLY A 273 -7.30 8.22 -29.71
#